data_d434f0540f4bcd60a4e35a671f68aa02
#
_entry.id   d434f0540f4bcd60a4e35a671f68aa02
#
_cell.length_a   1.000
_cell.length_b   1.000
_cell.length_c   1.000
_cell.angle_alpha   90.00
_cell.angle_beta   90.00
_cell.angle_gamma   90.00
#
_symmetry.space_group_name_H-M   'P 1'
#
loop_
_entity.id
_entity.type
_entity.pdbx_description
1 polymer ?
#
loop_
_entity_poly.entity_id
_entity_poly.type
_entity_poly.pdbx_seq_one_letter_code
_entity_poly.pdbx_strand_id
1 'polypeptide(L)'
;MSAAGASRRDPLREYLGQIVYGGNDGIVTTFAIVSGFAGAGADGAARVGALAVLLFGLANLCADAVAMGLGAYLSDRSQREVFFRQRQAAMSRIEREPQAAEAAMRDLLSRQGVTGADAQEMTAILARNPRLMADMVLHYSLGVSDPGGGSPVGRALVTFLSFLALGSIPILPFILSEPSTTTFGASVAATAAALVLLGLLRWRATGERFRQAMGETLAVGLICAVVAYLVGTVVGG
;
A
#
# COMPACT_ATOMS: atom_id res chain seq x y z
N MET A 1 7.82 37.51 -11.31
CA MET A 1 7.53 36.88 -10.02
C MET A 1 7.98 35.42 -10.13
N SER A 2 8.94 35.06 -9.29
CA SER A 2 9.79 33.87 -9.36
C SER A 2 8.99 32.61 -9.10
N ALA A 3 9.10 31.62 -10.01
CA ALA A 3 8.57 30.25 -9.83
C ALA A 3 9.49 29.45 -8.88
N ALA A 4 9.62 29.93 -7.63
CA ALA A 4 10.40 29.27 -6.60
C ALA A 4 9.45 28.65 -5.58
N GLY A 5 9.05 27.39 -5.81
CA GLY A 5 8.20 26.68 -4.87
C GLY A 5 7.74 25.30 -5.36
N ALA A 6 8.48 24.63 -6.23
CA ALA A 6 8.34 23.19 -6.35
C ALA A 6 8.88 22.59 -5.05
N SER A 7 8.03 22.50 -4.02
CA SER A 7 8.30 21.72 -2.83
C SER A 7 8.80 20.35 -3.29
N ARG A 8 10.08 20.05 -3.05
CA ARG A 8 10.63 18.71 -3.19
C ARG A 8 9.69 17.83 -2.36
N ARG A 9 8.81 17.11 -3.03
CA ARG A 9 7.95 16.11 -2.37
C ARG A 9 8.92 15.19 -1.66
N ASP A 10 8.75 15.07 -0.36
CA ASP A 10 9.56 14.17 0.45
C ASP A 10 9.33 12.75 -0.10
N PRO A 11 10.36 12.11 -0.70
CA PRO A 11 10.20 10.80 -1.33
C PRO A 11 9.67 9.75 -0.35
N LEU A 12 9.96 9.91 0.95
CA LEU A 12 9.42 9.04 1.97
C LEU A 12 7.89 9.13 2.05
N ARG A 13 7.33 10.34 1.95
CA ARG A 13 5.87 10.52 1.99
C ARG A 13 5.19 10.03 0.72
N GLU A 14 5.87 10.15 -0.42
CA GLU A 14 5.34 9.67 -1.70
C GLU A 14 5.18 8.15 -1.73
N TYR A 15 6.16 7.41 -1.18
CA TYR A 15 6.19 5.95 -1.19
C TYR A 15 5.79 5.29 0.13
N LEU A 16 5.36 6.07 1.13
CA LEU A 16 5.02 5.55 2.45
C LEU A 16 3.99 4.42 2.40
N GLY A 17 2.94 4.61 1.60
CA GLY A 17 1.89 3.59 1.44
C GLY A 17 2.47 2.25 0.98
N GLN A 18 3.37 2.28 0.00
CA GLN A 18 4.04 1.10 -0.55
C GLN A 18 4.98 0.45 0.46
N ILE A 19 5.72 1.27 1.22
CA ILE A 19 6.64 0.78 2.25
C ILE A 19 5.86 0.10 3.38
N VAL A 20 4.81 0.74 3.86
CA VAL A 20 3.98 0.20 4.95
C VAL A 20 3.25 -1.05 4.50
N TYR A 21 2.61 -1.02 3.33
CA TYR A 21 1.85 -2.14 2.80
C TYR A 21 2.75 -3.34 2.51
N GLY A 22 3.80 -3.15 1.69
CA GLY A 22 4.72 -4.23 1.35
C GLY A 22 5.49 -4.74 2.56
N GLY A 23 5.97 -3.83 3.43
CA GLY A 23 6.72 -4.20 4.62
C GLY A 23 5.89 -4.95 5.65
N ASN A 24 4.69 -4.49 5.95
CA ASN A 24 3.80 -5.17 6.88
C ASN A 24 3.43 -6.58 6.40
N ASP A 25 3.05 -6.69 5.12
CA ASP A 25 2.67 -7.96 4.53
C ASP A 25 3.85 -8.93 4.50
N GLY A 26 5.04 -8.47 4.10
CA GLY A 26 6.26 -9.29 4.13
C GLY A 26 6.63 -9.81 5.51
N ILE A 27 6.59 -8.96 6.56
CA ILE A 27 6.85 -9.38 7.95
C ILE A 27 5.83 -10.45 8.38
N VAL A 28 4.55 -10.17 8.17
CA VAL A 28 3.47 -10.99 8.70
C VAL A 28 3.37 -12.34 7.98
N THR A 29 3.47 -12.39 6.65
CA THR A 29 3.38 -13.62 5.87
C THR A 29 4.58 -14.54 6.13
N THR A 30 5.79 -13.98 6.19
CA THR A 30 6.98 -14.78 6.52
C THR A 30 6.93 -15.29 7.95
N PHE A 31 6.50 -14.47 8.91
CA PHE A 31 6.34 -14.90 10.30
C PHE A 31 5.20 -15.92 10.46
N ALA A 32 4.15 -15.84 9.65
CA ALA A 32 3.07 -16.85 9.65
C ALA A 32 3.59 -18.24 9.29
N ILE A 33 4.53 -18.35 8.35
CA ILE A 33 5.17 -19.62 8.02
C ILE A 33 5.93 -20.16 9.24
N VAL A 34 6.75 -19.33 9.88
CA VAL A 34 7.50 -19.69 11.09
C VAL A 34 6.57 -20.16 12.22
N SER A 35 5.48 -19.39 12.47
CA SER A 35 4.49 -19.70 13.50
C SER A 35 3.70 -20.98 13.20
N GLY A 36 3.33 -21.20 11.92
CA GLY A 36 2.63 -22.39 11.48
C GLY A 36 3.45 -23.67 11.70
N PHE A 37 4.72 -23.66 11.34
CA PHE A 37 5.63 -24.76 11.61
C PHE A 37 5.84 -25.01 13.11
N ALA A 38 5.93 -23.95 13.91
CA ALA A 38 6.04 -24.07 15.37
C ALA A 38 4.76 -24.69 15.97
N GLY A 39 3.58 -24.29 15.48
CA GLY A 39 2.28 -24.85 15.90
C GLY A 39 2.10 -26.32 15.54
N ALA A 40 2.67 -26.76 14.42
CA ALA A 40 2.60 -28.14 13.96
C ALA A 40 3.47 -29.12 14.80
N GLY A 41 4.12 -28.64 15.87
CA GLY A 41 4.90 -29.51 16.76
C GLY A 41 6.06 -30.20 16.05
N ALA A 42 6.71 -29.54 15.13
CA ALA A 42 7.82 -30.08 14.32
C ALA A 42 9.07 -30.49 15.15
N ASP A 43 8.89 -30.78 16.42
CA ASP A 43 9.93 -31.16 17.38
C ASP A 43 10.56 -32.53 17.08
N GLY A 44 9.90 -33.37 16.26
CA GLY A 44 10.40 -34.72 15.94
C GLY A 44 11.51 -34.78 14.89
N ALA A 45 11.77 -33.68 14.17
CA ALA A 45 12.79 -33.63 13.15
C ALA A 45 13.33 -32.20 13.02
N ALA A 46 13.98 -31.69 14.06
CA ALA A 46 14.46 -30.31 14.18
C ALA A 46 15.23 -29.80 12.93
N ARG A 47 15.98 -30.67 12.28
CA ARG A 47 16.67 -30.35 11.01
C ARG A 47 15.74 -30.26 9.82
N VAL A 48 14.76 -31.17 9.70
CA VAL A 48 13.81 -31.19 8.58
C VAL A 48 12.82 -30.02 8.70
N GLY A 49 12.35 -29.76 9.92
CA GLY A 49 11.48 -28.61 10.19
C GLY A 49 12.12 -27.29 9.84
N ALA A 50 13.39 -27.08 10.19
CA ALA A 50 14.09 -25.85 9.86
C ALA A 50 14.42 -25.68 8.39
N LEU A 51 14.84 -26.77 7.73
CA LEU A 51 15.03 -26.72 6.28
C LEU A 51 13.72 -26.39 5.57
N ALA A 52 12.61 -26.95 6.06
CA ALA A 52 11.27 -26.64 5.54
C ALA A 52 10.91 -25.15 5.76
N VAL A 53 11.12 -24.60 6.97
CA VAL A 53 10.89 -23.19 7.27
C VAL A 53 11.73 -22.31 6.34
N LEU A 54 13.01 -22.62 6.15
CA LEU A 54 13.87 -21.86 5.25
C LEU A 54 13.43 -21.98 3.79
N LEU A 55 13.18 -23.19 3.32
CA LEU A 55 12.81 -23.43 1.93
C LEU A 55 11.47 -22.76 1.59
N PHE A 56 10.43 -23.05 2.38
CA PHE A 56 9.11 -22.48 2.14
C PHE A 56 9.07 -20.98 2.46
N GLY A 57 9.74 -20.54 3.52
CA GLY A 57 9.85 -19.15 3.88
C GLY A 57 10.53 -18.30 2.81
N LEU A 58 11.69 -18.73 2.30
CA LEU A 58 12.40 -18.00 1.23
C LEU A 58 11.67 -18.10 -0.11
N ALA A 59 11.17 -19.27 -0.47
CA ALA A 59 10.41 -19.43 -1.71
C ALA A 59 9.17 -18.54 -1.71
N ASN A 60 8.39 -18.55 -0.62
CA ASN A 60 7.22 -17.69 -0.48
C ASN A 60 7.62 -16.21 -0.46
N LEU A 61 8.62 -15.83 0.33
CA LEU A 61 9.12 -14.45 0.40
C LEU A 61 9.47 -13.90 -1.00
N CYS A 62 10.20 -14.67 -1.80
CA CYS A 62 10.59 -14.24 -3.14
C CYS A 62 9.40 -14.21 -4.11
N ALA A 63 8.55 -15.24 -4.08
CA ALA A 63 7.39 -15.32 -4.97
C ALA A 63 6.38 -14.20 -4.67
N ASP A 64 6.07 -13.98 -3.39
CA ASP A 64 5.13 -12.95 -2.97
C ASP A 64 5.69 -11.54 -3.21
N ALA A 65 6.99 -11.31 -2.99
CA ALA A 65 7.62 -10.03 -3.32
C ALA A 65 7.43 -9.69 -4.80
N VAL A 66 7.65 -10.67 -5.70
CA VAL A 66 7.41 -10.49 -7.15
C VAL A 66 5.94 -10.26 -7.43
N ALA A 67 5.04 -11.06 -6.86
CA ALA A 67 3.60 -10.92 -7.04
C ALA A 67 3.08 -9.57 -6.58
N MET A 68 3.53 -9.11 -5.41
CA MET A 68 3.19 -7.79 -4.84
C MET A 68 3.70 -6.64 -5.70
N GLY A 69 4.96 -6.70 -6.13
CA GLY A 69 5.55 -5.68 -7.01
C GLY A 69 4.82 -5.59 -8.35
N LEU A 70 4.62 -6.72 -9.02
CA LEU A 70 3.89 -6.77 -10.30
C LEU A 70 2.42 -6.39 -10.13
N GLY A 71 1.76 -6.84 -9.05
CA GLY A 71 0.39 -6.46 -8.71
C GLY A 71 0.23 -4.96 -8.52
N ALA A 72 1.15 -4.32 -7.79
CA ALA A 72 1.17 -2.87 -7.61
C ALA A 72 1.34 -2.13 -8.95
N TYR A 73 2.22 -2.62 -9.83
CA TYR A 73 2.40 -2.07 -11.18
C TYR A 73 1.13 -2.15 -12.01
N LEU A 74 0.51 -3.34 -12.08
CA LEU A 74 -0.69 -3.57 -12.87
C LEU A 74 -1.87 -2.74 -12.35
N SER A 75 -2.03 -2.66 -11.03
CA SER A 75 -3.06 -1.86 -10.38
C SER A 75 -2.92 -0.37 -10.71
N ASP A 76 -1.73 0.19 -10.53
CA ASP A 76 -1.45 1.60 -10.83
C ASP A 76 -1.65 1.92 -12.32
N ARG A 77 -1.17 1.04 -13.20
CA ARG A 77 -1.38 1.19 -14.64
C ARG A 77 -2.85 1.14 -15.03
N SER A 78 -3.61 0.21 -14.45
CA SER A 78 -5.04 0.08 -14.71
C SER A 78 -5.82 1.31 -14.25
N GLN A 79 -5.52 1.84 -13.06
CA GLN A 79 -6.14 3.06 -12.55
C GLN A 79 -5.88 4.26 -13.46
N ARG A 80 -4.64 4.39 -13.97
CA ARG A 80 -4.28 5.45 -14.94
C ARG A 80 -5.06 5.33 -16.24
N GLU A 81 -5.17 4.11 -16.78
CA GLU A 81 -5.90 3.87 -18.03
C GLU A 81 -7.38 4.21 -17.87
N VAL A 82 -8.00 3.82 -16.75
CA VAL A 82 -9.40 4.18 -16.42
C VAL A 82 -9.55 5.69 -16.34
N PHE A 83 -8.64 6.38 -15.63
CA PHE A 83 -8.67 7.83 -15.50
C PHE A 83 -8.58 8.53 -16.87
N PHE A 84 -7.61 8.13 -17.71
CA PHE A 84 -7.44 8.76 -19.01
C PHE A 84 -8.62 8.52 -19.94
N ARG A 85 -9.22 7.31 -19.95
CA ARG A 85 -10.42 7.02 -20.72
C ARG A 85 -11.62 7.85 -20.26
N GLN A 86 -11.82 7.93 -18.96
CA GLN A 86 -12.92 8.75 -18.41
C GLN A 86 -12.72 10.23 -18.70
N ARG A 87 -11.49 10.73 -18.58
CA ARG A 87 -11.15 12.11 -18.94
C ARG A 87 -11.45 12.39 -20.40
N GLN A 88 -11.06 11.51 -21.30
CA GLN A 88 -11.32 11.68 -22.73
C GLN A 88 -12.81 11.64 -23.04
N ALA A 89 -13.56 10.75 -22.41
CA ALA A 89 -15.02 10.71 -22.53
C ALA A 89 -15.69 11.99 -22.02
N ALA A 90 -15.24 12.51 -20.87
CA ALA A 90 -15.73 13.78 -20.33
C ALA A 90 -15.42 14.97 -21.26
N MET A 91 -14.20 15.04 -21.80
CA MET A 91 -13.82 16.08 -22.77
C MET A 91 -14.68 16.01 -24.02
N SER A 92 -14.86 14.83 -24.61
CA SER A 92 -15.72 14.64 -25.79
C SER A 92 -17.18 15.04 -25.52
N ARG A 93 -17.69 14.82 -24.31
CA ARG A 93 -19.03 15.26 -23.91
C ARG A 93 -19.13 16.78 -23.80
N ILE A 94 -18.13 17.43 -23.21
CA ILE A 94 -18.05 18.89 -23.09
C ILE A 94 -18.04 19.53 -24.49
N GLU A 95 -17.32 18.95 -25.45
CA GLU A 95 -17.23 19.45 -26.83
C GLU A 95 -18.55 19.26 -27.61
N ARG A 96 -19.26 18.15 -27.39
CA ARG A 96 -20.51 17.84 -28.11
C ARG A 96 -21.71 18.60 -27.57
N GLU A 97 -21.76 18.82 -26.25
CA GLU A 97 -22.91 19.40 -25.56
C GLU A 97 -22.44 20.51 -24.59
N PRO A 98 -21.87 21.61 -25.10
CA PRO A 98 -21.25 22.62 -24.26
C PRO A 98 -22.22 23.28 -23.27
N GLN A 99 -23.46 23.54 -23.70
CA GLN A 99 -24.45 24.15 -22.83
C GLN A 99 -24.89 23.23 -21.68
N ALA A 100 -25.04 21.94 -21.96
CA ALA A 100 -25.38 20.95 -20.94
C ALA A 100 -24.19 20.75 -19.96
N ALA A 101 -22.94 20.77 -20.46
CA ALA A 101 -21.76 20.70 -19.66
C ALA A 101 -21.59 21.91 -18.72
N GLU A 102 -21.87 23.13 -19.21
CA GLU A 102 -21.88 24.33 -18.39
C GLU A 102 -22.95 24.30 -17.31
N ALA A 103 -24.16 23.82 -17.65
CA ALA A 103 -25.24 23.67 -16.67
C ALA A 103 -24.87 22.68 -15.57
N ALA A 104 -24.27 21.52 -15.94
CA ALA A 104 -23.81 20.52 -15.01
C ALA A 104 -22.67 21.04 -14.14
N MET A 105 -21.77 21.87 -14.70
CA MET A 105 -20.68 22.47 -13.94
C MET A 105 -21.20 23.50 -12.92
N ARG A 106 -22.19 24.31 -13.26
CA ARG A 106 -22.83 25.24 -12.32
C ARG A 106 -23.50 24.50 -11.16
N ASP A 107 -24.20 23.42 -11.44
CA ASP A 107 -24.80 22.56 -10.41
C ASP A 107 -23.69 21.95 -9.50
N LEU A 108 -22.61 21.45 -10.09
CA LEU A 108 -21.46 20.95 -9.35
C LEU A 108 -20.87 22.01 -8.41
N LEU A 109 -20.59 23.21 -8.92
CA LEU A 109 -20.04 24.32 -8.14
C LEU A 109 -20.99 24.74 -7.01
N SER A 110 -22.29 24.76 -7.29
CA SER A 110 -23.32 25.05 -6.26
C SER A 110 -23.27 24.04 -5.11
N ARG A 111 -23.12 22.76 -5.40
CA ARG A 111 -22.95 21.70 -4.38
C ARG A 111 -21.67 21.86 -3.57
N GLN A 112 -20.64 22.49 -4.15
CA GLN A 112 -19.39 22.83 -3.47
C GLN A 112 -19.45 24.18 -2.72
N GLY A 113 -20.62 24.83 -2.69
CA GLY A 113 -20.82 26.10 -1.98
C GLY A 113 -20.55 27.36 -2.80
N VAL A 114 -20.18 27.23 -4.07
CA VAL A 114 -20.00 28.38 -4.97
C VAL A 114 -21.33 28.66 -5.70
N THR A 115 -21.94 29.81 -5.45
CA THR A 115 -23.30 30.15 -5.95
C THR A 115 -23.32 31.51 -6.65
N GLY A 116 -24.43 31.77 -7.35
CA GLY A 116 -24.69 33.09 -7.96
C GLY A 116 -23.71 33.46 -9.06
N ALA A 117 -23.27 34.72 -9.04
CA ALA A 117 -22.35 35.28 -10.04
C ALA A 117 -21.00 34.53 -10.09
N ASP A 118 -20.48 34.14 -8.96
CA ASP A 118 -19.18 33.45 -8.87
C ASP A 118 -19.24 32.08 -9.60
N ALA A 119 -20.35 31.32 -9.45
CA ALA A 119 -20.52 30.07 -10.17
C ALA A 119 -20.61 30.28 -11.68
N GLN A 120 -21.22 31.35 -12.12
CA GLN A 120 -21.30 31.70 -13.55
C GLN A 120 -19.95 32.06 -14.12
N GLU A 121 -19.17 32.91 -13.42
CA GLU A 121 -17.85 33.33 -13.84
C GLU A 121 -16.87 32.14 -13.87
N MET A 122 -16.84 31.31 -12.82
CA MET A 122 -16.03 30.09 -12.79
C MET A 122 -16.41 29.14 -13.92
N THR A 123 -17.69 28.93 -14.18
CA THR A 123 -18.12 28.07 -15.30
C THR A 123 -17.63 28.62 -16.63
N ALA A 124 -17.72 29.94 -16.87
CA ALA A 124 -17.24 30.56 -18.10
C ALA A 124 -15.72 30.42 -18.29
N ILE A 125 -14.95 30.49 -17.19
CA ILE A 125 -13.50 30.23 -17.22
C ILE A 125 -13.21 28.76 -17.55
N LEU A 126 -13.93 27.82 -16.91
CA LEU A 126 -13.77 26.39 -17.11
C LEU A 126 -14.17 25.94 -18.50
N ALA A 127 -15.23 26.54 -19.08
CA ALA A 127 -15.65 26.27 -20.46
C ALA A 127 -14.57 26.58 -21.50
N ARG A 128 -13.72 27.56 -21.22
CA ARG A 128 -12.53 27.87 -22.05
C ARG A 128 -11.35 26.92 -21.80
N ASN A 129 -11.43 26.06 -20.79
CA ASN A 129 -10.40 25.11 -20.40
C ASN A 129 -11.02 23.69 -20.25
N PRO A 130 -11.42 23.02 -21.34
CA PRO A 130 -12.17 21.76 -21.29
C PRO A 130 -11.47 20.65 -20.50
N ARG A 131 -10.14 20.62 -20.54
CA ARG A 131 -9.34 19.66 -19.78
C ARG A 131 -9.51 19.85 -18.27
N LEU A 132 -9.42 21.09 -17.79
CA LEU A 132 -9.59 21.39 -16.37
C LEU A 132 -11.03 21.14 -15.93
N MET A 133 -12.00 21.49 -16.78
CA MET A 133 -13.43 21.21 -16.55
C MET A 133 -13.68 19.71 -16.42
N ALA A 134 -13.10 18.89 -17.32
CA ALA A 134 -13.19 17.43 -17.25
C ALA A 134 -12.58 16.89 -15.96
N ASP A 135 -11.39 17.38 -15.57
CA ASP A 135 -10.72 16.95 -14.32
C ASP A 135 -11.56 17.28 -13.09
N MET A 136 -12.22 18.43 -13.04
CA MET A 136 -13.14 18.80 -11.96
C MET A 136 -14.36 17.89 -11.92
N VAL A 137 -14.96 17.57 -13.07
CA VAL A 137 -16.09 16.63 -13.15
C VAL A 137 -15.66 15.24 -12.65
N LEU A 138 -14.51 14.73 -13.09
CA LEU A 138 -14.00 13.44 -12.63
C LEU A 138 -13.82 13.42 -11.12
N HIS A 139 -13.17 14.45 -10.58
CA HIS A 139 -12.86 14.50 -9.17
C HIS A 139 -14.10 14.64 -8.28
N TYR A 140 -14.96 15.62 -8.57
CA TYR A 140 -16.07 15.96 -7.68
C TYR A 140 -17.37 15.20 -7.96
N SER A 141 -17.62 14.74 -9.22
CA SER A 141 -18.84 14.00 -9.55
C SER A 141 -18.65 12.50 -9.56
N LEU A 142 -17.48 12.01 -9.99
CA LEU A 142 -17.21 10.58 -10.14
C LEU A 142 -16.28 10.05 -9.05
N GLY A 143 -15.72 10.90 -8.19
CA GLY A 143 -14.76 10.49 -7.16
C GLY A 143 -13.44 9.96 -7.73
N VAL A 144 -13.16 10.21 -9.01
CA VAL A 144 -11.95 9.73 -9.68
C VAL A 144 -10.91 10.82 -9.68
N SER A 145 -9.84 10.60 -8.92
CA SER A 145 -8.72 11.53 -8.84
C SER A 145 -7.63 11.16 -9.84
N ASP A 146 -6.89 12.18 -10.30
CA ASP A 146 -5.67 11.97 -11.08
C ASP A 146 -4.73 11.06 -10.26
N PRO A 147 -4.31 9.90 -10.78
CA PRO A 147 -3.38 9.00 -10.09
C PRO A 147 -1.99 9.60 -9.86
N GLY A 148 -1.82 10.87 -10.21
CA GLY A 148 -0.62 11.65 -9.94
C GLY A 148 0.56 11.35 -10.86
N GLY A 149 1.61 12.17 -10.76
CA GLY A 149 2.80 12.08 -11.62
C GLY A 149 3.84 11.04 -11.20
N GLY A 150 3.61 10.23 -10.15
CA GLY A 150 4.55 9.21 -9.70
C GLY A 150 4.73 8.08 -10.72
N SER A 151 5.88 7.40 -10.70
CA SER A 151 6.15 6.29 -11.62
C SER A 151 5.46 5.00 -11.15
N PRO A 152 4.63 4.33 -11.96
CA PRO A 152 4.09 3.00 -11.64
C PRO A 152 5.19 1.98 -11.32
N VAL A 153 6.29 2.04 -12.08
CA VAL A 153 7.47 1.18 -11.86
C VAL A 153 8.14 1.51 -10.52
N GLY A 154 8.24 2.81 -10.17
CA GLY A 154 8.80 3.23 -8.89
C GLY A 154 8.01 2.68 -7.71
N ARG A 155 6.67 2.77 -7.75
CA ARG A 155 5.80 2.22 -6.70
C ARG A 155 5.91 0.69 -6.61
N ALA A 156 5.89 0.01 -7.74
CA ALA A 156 6.08 -1.44 -7.82
C ALA A 156 7.42 -1.89 -7.19
N LEU A 157 8.51 -1.18 -7.55
CA LEU A 157 9.84 -1.50 -7.04
C LEU A 157 9.95 -1.27 -5.53
N VAL A 158 9.37 -0.16 -5.03
CA VAL A 158 9.35 0.12 -3.59
C VAL A 158 8.52 -0.94 -2.84
N THR A 159 7.36 -1.35 -3.36
CA THR A 159 6.55 -2.42 -2.77
C THR A 159 7.34 -3.73 -2.73
N PHE A 160 7.94 -4.14 -3.85
CA PHE A 160 8.78 -5.33 -3.95
C PHE A 160 9.93 -5.31 -2.94
N LEU A 161 10.72 -4.23 -2.93
CA LEU A 161 11.89 -4.11 -2.05
C LEU A 161 11.50 -4.05 -0.58
N SER A 162 10.41 -3.36 -0.24
CA SER A 162 9.93 -3.28 1.14
C SER A 162 9.43 -4.63 1.64
N PHE A 163 8.70 -5.37 0.81
CA PHE A 163 8.27 -6.73 1.13
C PHE A 163 9.47 -7.64 1.36
N LEU A 164 10.41 -7.66 0.42
CA LEU A 164 11.59 -8.52 0.49
C LEU A 164 12.47 -8.18 1.69
N ALA A 165 12.79 -6.90 1.89
CA ALA A 165 13.70 -6.45 2.95
C ALA A 165 13.12 -6.66 4.35
N LEU A 166 11.87 -6.24 4.58
CA LEU A 166 11.25 -6.37 5.89
C LEU A 166 10.74 -7.79 6.15
N GLY A 167 10.25 -8.48 5.12
CA GLY A 167 9.82 -9.88 5.21
C GLY A 167 10.98 -10.88 5.41
N SER A 168 12.20 -10.50 5.09
CA SER A 168 13.37 -11.35 5.42
C SER A 168 13.70 -11.38 6.92
N ILE A 169 13.30 -10.36 7.70
CA ILE A 169 13.68 -10.21 9.11
C ILE A 169 13.23 -11.41 9.97
N PRO A 170 11.98 -11.92 9.89
CA PRO A 170 11.55 -13.06 10.68
C PRO A 170 12.33 -14.35 10.40
N ILE A 171 12.86 -14.53 9.19
CA ILE A 171 13.56 -15.76 8.79
C ILE A 171 15.08 -15.68 9.03
N LEU A 172 15.64 -14.47 9.24
CA LEU A 172 17.07 -14.28 9.48
C LEU A 172 17.64 -15.17 10.59
N PRO A 173 16.99 -15.35 11.76
CA PRO A 173 17.50 -16.23 12.80
C PRO A 173 17.69 -17.67 12.34
N PHE A 174 16.84 -18.17 11.45
CA PHE A 174 16.93 -19.53 10.90
C PHE A 174 18.04 -19.67 9.83
N ILE A 175 18.45 -18.56 9.21
CA ILE A 175 19.60 -18.53 8.29
C ILE A 175 20.92 -18.50 9.06
N LEU A 176 20.95 -17.79 10.20
CA LEU A 176 22.17 -17.49 10.95
C LEU A 176 22.48 -18.50 12.05
N SER A 177 21.52 -19.31 12.49
CA SER A 177 21.64 -20.21 13.62
C SER A 177 21.03 -21.57 13.33
N GLU A 178 21.53 -22.62 14.01
CA GLU A 178 20.89 -23.92 13.96
C GLU A 178 19.47 -23.86 14.56
N PRO A 179 18.53 -24.66 14.02
CA PRO A 179 17.16 -24.69 14.50
C PRO A 179 17.03 -25.12 15.95
N SER A 180 16.41 -24.30 16.74
CA SER A 180 16.18 -24.57 18.16
C SER A 180 15.02 -23.72 18.67
N THR A 181 14.55 -24.01 19.87
CA THR A 181 13.54 -23.17 20.57
C THR A 181 14.02 -21.72 20.73
N THR A 182 15.33 -21.54 20.89
CA THR A 182 15.95 -20.21 20.97
C THR A 182 15.91 -19.48 19.62
N THR A 183 16.07 -20.19 18.51
CA THR A 183 15.96 -19.62 17.15
C THR A 183 14.52 -19.14 16.86
N PHE A 184 13.52 -19.90 17.29
CA PHE A 184 12.13 -19.47 17.21
C PHE A 184 11.89 -18.20 18.07
N GLY A 185 12.35 -18.19 19.31
CA GLY A 185 12.28 -17.00 20.19
C GLY A 185 12.95 -15.77 19.58
N ALA A 186 14.10 -15.95 18.94
CA ALA A 186 14.81 -14.89 18.23
C ALA A 186 13.99 -14.37 17.01
N SER A 187 13.32 -15.26 16.27
CA SER A 187 12.42 -14.87 15.17
C SER A 187 11.22 -14.06 15.67
N VAL A 188 10.60 -14.45 16.78
CA VAL A 188 9.52 -13.68 17.42
C VAL A 188 10.02 -12.27 17.80
N ALA A 189 11.18 -12.18 18.44
CA ALA A 189 11.76 -10.90 18.84
C ALA A 189 12.12 -10.02 17.63
N ALA A 190 12.70 -10.60 16.59
CA ALA A 190 13.03 -9.90 15.34
C ALA A 190 11.77 -9.40 14.63
N THR A 191 10.72 -10.21 14.58
CA THR A 191 9.40 -9.82 14.04
C THR A 191 8.78 -8.66 14.81
N ALA A 192 8.76 -8.74 16.13
CA ALA A 192 8.27 -7.66 16.98
C ALA A 192 9.07 -6.36 16.76
N ALA A 193 10.38 -6.44 16.67
CA ALA A 193 11.25 -5.30 16.39
C ALA A 193 10.96 -4.69 15.00
N ALA A 194 10.76 -5.53 13.97
CA ALA A 194 10.41 -5.08 12.62
C ALA A 194 9.05 -4.38 12.58
N LEU A 195 8.03 -4.91 13.27
CA LEU A 195 6.71 -4.28 13.39
C LEU A 195 6.77 -2.96 14.15
N VAL A 196 7.57 -2.89 15.21
CA VAL A 196 7.82 -1.64 15.96
C VAL A 196 8.48 -0.60 15.06
N LEU A 197 9.50 -0.99 14.31
CA LEU A 197 10.19 -0.10 13.36
C LEU A 197 9.22 0.44 12.30
N LEU A 198 8.38 -0.44 11.74
CA LEU A 198 7.36 -0.07 10.76
C LEU A 198 6.30 0.87 11.37
N GLY A 199 5.84 0.60 12.59
CA GLY A 199 4.93 1.47 13.34
C GLY A 199 5.52 2.85 13.64
N LEU A 200 6.82 2.91 13.97
CA LEU A 200 7.55 4.17 14.16
C LEU A 200 7.67 4.97 12.86
N LEU A 201 7.96 4.28 11.75
CA LEU A 201 8.01 4.90 10.42
C LEU A 201 6.65 5.51 10.05
N ARG A 202 5.58 4.73 10.24
CA ARG A 202 4.21 5.16 10.00
C ARG A 202 3.87 6.39 10.85
N TRP A 203 4.11 6.32 12.16
CA TRP A 203 3.87 7.44 13.08
C TRP A 203 4.59 8.72 12.64
N ARG A 204 5.89 8.64 12.30
CA ARG A 204 6.67 9.81 11.87
C ARG A 204 6.16 10.42 10.57
N ALA A 205 5.70 9.59 9.64
CA ALA A 205 5.32 10.04 8.32
C ALA A 205 3.88 10.56 8.24
N THR A 206 2.94 9.96 9.02
CA THR A 206 1.51 10.33 9.00
C THR A 206 1.16 11.40 10.02
N GLY A 207 1.93 11.54 11.10
CA GLY A 207 1.59 12.41 12.22
C GLY A 207 0.43 11.90 13.10
N GLU A 208 0.02 10.63 12.92
CA GLU A 208 -0.98 9.97 13.76
C GLU A 208 -0.54 9.88 15.22
N ARG A 209 -1.45 9.47 16.11
CA ARG A 209 -1.08 9.23 17.51
C ARG A 209 -0.16 8.02 17.61
N PHE A 210 1.00 8.17 18.26
CA PHE A 210 1.97 7.10 18.46
C PHE A 210 1.35 5.77 18.89
N ARG A 211 0.48 5.80 19.91
CA ARG A 211 -0.19 4.60 20.45
C ARG A 211 -1.08 3.91 19.40
N GLN A 212 -1.71 4.67 18.52
CA GLN A 212 -2.58 4.14 17.48
C GLN A 212 -1.73 3.47 16.39
N ALA A 213 -0.74 4.17 15.83
CA ALA A 213 0.13 3.61 14.80
C ALA A 213 0.83 2.33 15.26
N MET A 214 1.33 2.31 16.50
CA MET A 214 1.98 1.14 17.10
C MET A 214 0.99 0.02 17.38
N GLY A 215 -0.14 0.34 18.02
CA GLY A 215 -1.14 -0.65 18.42
C GLY A 215 -1.74 -1.39 17.21
N GLU A 216 -2.12 -0.67 16.16
CA GLU A 216 -2.66 -1.28 14.93
C GLU A 216 -1.63 -2.18 14.25
N THR A 217 -0.38 -1.72 14.10
CA THR A 217 0.67 -2.51 13.43
C THR A 217 0.99 -3.80 14.20
N LEU A 218 1.12 -3.70 15.53
CA LEU A 218 1.39 -4.88 16.37
C LEU A 218 0.18 -5.83 16.45
N ALA A 219 -1.05 -5.28 16.49
CA ALA A 219 -2.27 -6.10 16.52
C ALA A 219 -2.41 -6.95 15.25
N VAL A 220 -2.14 -6.39 14.07
CA VAL A 220 -2.17 -7.14 12.81
C VAL A 220 -1.17 -8.29 12.86
N GLY A 221 0.08 -8.02 13.24
CA GLY A 221 1.11 -9.05 13.35
C GLY A 221 0.73 -10.16 14.35
N LEU A 222 0.19 -9.79 15.52
CA LEU A 222 -0.22 -10.74 16.54
C LEU A 222 -1.39 -11.62 16.08
N ILE A 223 -2.42 -11.02 15.46
CA ILE A 223 -3.58 -11.77 14.95
C ILE A 223 -3.12 -12.81 13.92
N CYS A 224 -2.30 -12.40 12.95
CA CYS A 224 -1.81 -13.31 11.93
C CYS A 224 -0.93 -14.43 12.52
N ALA A 225 -0.08 -14.11 13.49
CA ALA A 225 0.75 -15.09 14.18
C ALA A 225 -0.10 -16.15 14.91
N VAL A 226 -1.12 -15.71 15.65
CA VAL A 226 -2.03 -16.60 16.37
C VAL A 226 -2.81 -17.49 15.41
N VAL A 227 -3.37 -16.94 14.33
CA VAL A 227 -4.09 -17.70 13.32
C VAL A 227 -3.18 -18.75 12.69
N ALA A 228 -1.97 -18.38 12.28
CA ALA A 228 -1.02 -19.30 11.65
C ALA A 228 -0.59 -20.43 12.62
N TYR A 229 -0.34 -20.10 13.90
CA TYR A 229 -0.01 -21.07 14.93
C TYR A 229 -1.16 -22.07 15.15
N LEU A 230 -2.40 -21.58 15.25
CA LEU A 230 -3.58 -22.45 15.42
C LEU A 230 -3.79 -23.37 14.20
N VAL A 231 -3.60 -22.85 12.99
CA VAL A 231 -3.64 -23.70 11.78
C VAL A 231 -2.55 -24.79 11.86
N GLY A 232 -1.33 -24.40 12.27
CA GLY A 232 -0.25 -25.35 12.47
C GLY A 232 -0.61 -26.46 13.48
N THR A 233 -1.18 -26.11 14.63
CA THR A 233 -1.61 -27.11 15.64
C THR A 233 -2.72 -28.03 15.16
N VAL A 234 -3.64 -27.54 14.35
CA VAL A 234 -4.76 -28.36 13.79
C VAL A 234 -4.26 -29.33 12.71
N VAL A 235 -3.31 -28.89 11.89
CA VAL A 235 -2.79 -29.68 10.77
C VAL A 235 -1.69 -30.65 11.22
N GLY A 236 -0.89 -30.27 12.21
CA GLY A 236 0.24 -31.06 12.72
C GLY A 236 -0.09 -32.05 13.83
N GLY A 237 -1.24 -31.88 14.50
CA GLY A 237 -1.75 -32.81 15.53
C GLY A 237 -2.68 -33.81 14.93
#